data_686ec7cb84848244285ccd0c3f401180
#
_entry.id   686ec7cb84848244285ccd0c3f401180
#
_cell.length_a   1.000
_cell.length_b   1.000
_cell.length_c   1.000
_cell.angle_alpha   90.00
_cell.angle_beta   90.00
_cell.angle_gamma   90.00
#
_symmetry.space_group_name_H-M   'P 1'
#
loop_
_entity.id
_entity.type
_entity.pdbx_description
1 polymer ?
#
loop_
_entity_poly.entity_id
_entity_poly.type
_entity_poly.pdbx_seq_one_letter_code
_entity_poly.pdbx_strand_id
1 'polypeptide(L)'
;PSGYIFNGTMGAAVWCSCPAMILLDILTNKRYGLGDQIAPDQSTDAKMYENIDLFGYVAASRYANTEITNADGSQEARFSCNVSIQGSSEAFNLINELAGVMRAFPIWQTGTITLSQDRPTDPSYLFSLSNVTEGGFSYSGSSLRQRHSVVSVGYFNMDSREIDYEVVEDSVAIAKL
;
A
#
# COMPACT_ATOMS: atom_id res chain seq x y z
N PRO A 1 2.07 10.91 -16.78
CA PRO A 1 2.17 9.63 -17.46
C PRO A 1 1.49 8.62 -16.57
N SER A 2 0.39 8.07 -17.08
CA SER A 2 -0.36 7.01 -16.43
C SER A 2 0.60 5.93 -15.96
N GLY A 3 0.56 5.63 -14.67
CA GLY A 3 1.43 4.63 -14.06
C GLY A 3 1.31 3.30 -14.80
N TYR A 4 2.44 2.61 -14.90
CA TYR A 4 2.47 1.26 -15.45
C TYR A 4 1.60 0.35 -14.59
N ILE A 5 0.54 -0.22 -15.16
CA ILE A 5 -0.30 -1.22 -14.50
C ILE A 5 0.28 -2.59 -14.83
N PHE A 6 0.83 -3.25 -13.83
CA PHE A 6 1.35 -4.60 -13.99
C PHE A 6 0.22 -5.59 -14.29
N ASN A 7 0.37 -6.37 -15.34
CA ASN A 7 -0.63 -7.33 -15.82
C ASN A 7 -0.33 -8.79 -15.44
N GLY A 8 0.73 -9.01 -14.65
CA GLY A 8 1.18 -10.34 -14.26
C GLY A 8 2.32 -10.90 -15.12
N THR A 9 2.77 -10.17 -16.15
CA THR A 9 3.86 -10.60 -17.03
C THR A 9 4.97 -9.55 -17.03
N MET A 10 6.21 -9.98 -16.87
CA MET A 10 7.37 -9.08 -16.98
C MET A 10 7.62 -8.72 -18.43
N GLY A 11 7.67 -7.44 -18.71
CA GLY A 11 7.99 -6.85 -20.01
C GLY A 11 9.36 -6.19 -20.05
N ALA A 12 9.56 -5.30 -21.02
CA ALA A 12 10.74 -4.46 -21.07
C ALA A 12 10.80 -3.52 -19.86
N ALA A 13 12.03 -3.22 -19.38
CA ALA A 13 12.23 -2.28 -18.28
C ALA A 13 11.70 -0.89 -18.67
N VAL A 14 10.82 -0.34 -17.84
CA VAL A 14 10.25 0.99 -18.01
C VAL A 14 10.34 1.75 -16.68
N TRP A 15 10.35 3.08 -16.77
CA TRP A 15 10.25 3.90 -15.56
C TRP A 15 8.95 3.60 -14.83
N CYS A 16 9.05 3.28 -13.54
CA CYS A 16 7.91 2.94 -12.71
C CYS A 16 8.02 3.61 -11.35
N SER A 17 7.02 4.39 -10.96
CA SER A 17 6.87 4.99 -9.63
C SER A 17 5.87 4.25 -8.75
N CYS A 18 5.35 3.10 -9.20
CA CYS A 18 4.39 2.30 -8.47
C CYS A 18 5.06 1.59 -7.28
N PRO A 19 4.67 1.89 -6.02
CA PRO A 19 5.33 1.32 -4.85
C PRO A 19 5.22 -0.21 -4.77
N ALA A 20 4.12 -0.81 -5.28
CA ALA A 20 3.96 -2.26 -5.32
C ALA A 20 4.97 -2.93 -6.25
N MET A 21 5.28 -2.30 -7.40
CA MET A 21 6.25 -2.83 -8.35
C MET A 21 7.69 -2.64 -7.85
N ILE A 22 7.98 -1.51 -7.22
CA ILE A 22 9.28 -1.25 -6.58
C ILE A 22 9.53 -2.31 -5.48
N LEU A 23 8.53 -2.59 -4.65
CA LEU A 23 8.63 -3.59 -3.61
C LEU A 23 8.82 -5.00 -4.19
N LEU A 24 8.08 -5.35 -5.25
CA LEU A 24 8.23 -6.61 -5.95
C LEU A 24 9.65 -6.78 -6.53
N ASP A 25 10.21 -5.73 -7.13
CA ASP A 25 11.57 -5.75 -7.65
C ASP A 25 12.59 -5.97 -6.53
N ILE A 26 12.47 -5.27 -5.40
CA ILE A 26 13.35 -5.48 -4.24
C ILE A 26 13.29 -6.92 -3.72
N LEU A 27 12.11 -7.54 -3.70
CA LEU A 27 11.95 -8.92 -3.24
C LEU A 27 12.56 -9.95 -4.21
N THR A 28 12.60 -9.65 -5.49
CA THR A 28 13.06 -10.58 -6.53
C THR A 28 14.45 -10.29 -7.07
N ASN A 29 14.94 -9.09 -6.91
CA ASN A 29 16.23 -8.68 -7.46
C ASN A 29 17.40 -9.26 -6.66
N LYS A 30 18.29 -10.01 -7.33
CA LYS A 30 19.46 -10.64 -6.69
C LYS A 30 20.63 -9.67 -6.44
N ARG A 31 20.68 -8.57 -7.18
CA ARG A 31 21.84 -7.66 -7.10
C ARG A 31 21.74 -6.71 -5.90
N TYR A 32 20.58 -6.14 -5.64
CA TYR A 32 20.38 -5.12 -4.61
C TYR A 32 19.20 -5.40 -3.68
N GLY A 33 18.49 -6.50 -3.91
CA GLY A 33 17.33 -6.89 -3.14
C GLY A 33 17.50 -8.22 -2.42
N LEU A 34 16.39 -8.87 -2.14
CA LEU A 34 16.31 -10.14 -1.41
C LEU A 34 16.14 -11.36 -2.34
N GLY A 35 16.43 -11.21 -3.63
CA GLY A 35 16.19 -12.24 -4.63
C GLY A 35 16.89 -13.57 -4.35
N ASP A 36 18.07 -13.56 -3.74
CA ASP A 36 18.79 -14.79 -3.38
C ASP A 36 18.11 -15.56 -2.24
N GLN A 37 17.37 -14.88 -1.35
CA GLN A 37 16.66 -15.49 -0.24
C GLN A 37 15.22 -15.86 -0.60
N ILE A 38 14.51 -15.02 -1.34
CA ILE A 38 13.08 -15.15 -1.62
C ILE A 38 12.82 -15.86 -2.95
N ALA A 39 13.60 -15.54 -3.97
CA ALA A 39 13.48 -16.06 -5.33
C ALA A 39 14.83 -16.63 -5.84
N PRO A 40 15.38 -17.66 -5.19
CA PRO A 40 16.71 -18.19 -5.54
C PRO A 40 16.75 -18.83 -6.94
N ASP A 41 15.65 -19.46 -7.36
CA ASP A 41 15.50 -20.00 -8.71
C ASP A 41 14.69 -19.05 -9.58
N GLN A 42 15.36 -18.42 -10.53
CA GLN A 42 14.75 -17.49 -11.51
C GLN A 42 14.83 -18.01 -12.93
N SER A 43 14.91 -19.33 -13.08
CA SER A 43 14.98 -19.98 -14.41
C SER A 43 13.69 -19.79 -15.23
N THR A 44 12.58 -19.56 -14.56
CA THR A 44 11.29 -19.23 -15.16
C THR A 44 10.53 -18.23 -14.30
N ASP A 45 9.58 -17.49 -14.89
CA ASP A 45 8.71 -16.55 -14.14
C ASP A 45 7.98 -17.26 -12.99
N ALA A 46 7.49 -18.50 -13.23
CA ALA A 46 6.83 -19.29 -12.20
C ALA A 46 7.72 -19.56 -10.98
N LYS A 47 9.00 -19.81 -11.20
CA LYS A 47 9.97 -20.03 -10.15
C LYS A 47 10.38 -18.72 -9.44
N MET A 48 10.53 -17.65 -10.21
CA MET A 48 10.82 -16.32 -9.66
C MET A 48 9.77 -15.84 -8.67
N TYR A 49 8.51 -16.19 -8.87
CA TYR A 49 7.39 -15.78 -8.01
C TYR A 49 6.82 -16.91 -7.14
N GLU A 50 7.53 -18.03 -6.99
CA GLU A 50 7.05 -19.19 -6.24
C GLU A 50 6.67 -18.84 -4.79
N ASN A 51 7.44 -17.95 -4.15
CA ASN A 51 7.24 -17.53 -2.77
C ASN A 51 6.57 -16.14 -2.65
N ILE A 52 5.94 -15.66 -3.72
CA ILE A 52 5.33 -14.32 -3.77
C ILE A 52 3.89 -14.45 -4.30
N ASP A 53 2.94 -13.85 -3.58
CA ASP A 53 1.56 -13.70 -4.07
C ASP A 53 1.47 -12.62 -5.15
N LEU A 54 1.82 -12.98 -6.36
CA LEU A 54 1.82 -12.05 -7.50
C LEU A 54 0.47 -11.38 -7.72
N PHE A 55 -0.64 -12.08 -7.47
CA PHE A 55 -1.99 -11.50 -7.62
C PHE A 55 -2.26 -10.39 -6.60
N GLY A 56 -1.79 -10.54 -5.36
CA GLY A 56 -1.85 -9.50 -4.34
C GLY A 56 -1.07 -8.25 -4.77
N TYR A 57 0.13 -8.42 -5.33
CA TYR A 57 0.94 -7.31 -5.87
C TYR A 57 0.29 -6.64 -7.08
N VAL A 58 -0.32 -7.41 -8.00
CA VAL A 58 -1.08 -6.87 -9.13
C VAL A 58 -2.27 -6.04 -8.64
N ALA A 59 -3.00 -6.55 -7.65
CA ALA A 59 -4.15 -5.84 -7.08
C ALA A 59 -3.72 -4.53 -6.39
N ALA A 60 -2.62 -4.56 -5.62
CA ALA A 60 -2.05 -3.38 -4.98
C ALA A 60 -1.54 -2.37 -6.02
N SER A 61 -0.88 -2.82 -7.09
CA SER A 61 -0.42 -1.98 -8.19
C SER A 61 -1.59 -1.27 -8.88
N ARG A 62 -2.66 -1.98 -9.18
CA ARG A 62 -3.87 -1.39 -9.80
C ARG A 62 -4.48 -0.31 -8.91
N TYR A 63 -4.59 -0.58 -7.61
CA TYR A 63 -5.12 0.41 -6.67
C TYR A 63 -4.19 1.60 -6.50
N ALA A 64 -2.87 1.40 -6.45
CA ALA A 64 -1.88 2.48 -6.38
C ALA A 64 -1.92 3.40 -7.60
N ASN A 65 -2.15 2.83 -8.79
CA ASN A 65 -2.23 3.59 -10.05
C ASN A 65 -3.64 4.10 -10.39
N THR A 66 -4.63 3.90 -9.51
CA THR A 66 -5.93 4.55 -9.70
C THR A 66 -5.75 6.06 -9.63
N GLU A 67 -6.18 6.75 -10.67
CA GLU A 67 -6.11 8.21 -10.74
C GLU A 67 -7.02 8.85 -9.71
N ILE A 68 -6.51 9.85 -9.02
CA ILE A 68 -7.25 10.75 -8.13
C ILE A 68 -7.20 12.16 -8.71
N THR A 69 -8.28 12.91 -8.49
CA THR A 69 -8.37 14.29 -8.95
C THR A 69 -7.97 15.23 -7.82
N ASN A 70 -6.96 16.03 -8.06
CA ASN A 70 -6.49 17.05 -7.15
C ASN A 70 -7.44 18.26 -7.09
N ALA A 71 -7.24 19.15 -6.13
CA ALA A 71 -8.04 20.36 -5.96
C ALA A 71 -7.98 21.31 -7.16
N ASP A 72 -6.88 21.30 -7.92
CA ASP A 72 -6.68 22.07 -9.15
C ASP A 72 -7.28 21.41 -10.41
N GLY A 73 -7.88 20.21 -10.26
CA GLY A 73 -8.44 19.41 -11.35
C GLY A 73 -7.43 18.54 -12.09
N SER A 74 -6.16 18.55 -11.71
CA SER A 74 -5.16 17.63 -12.27
C SER A 74 -5.40 16.20 -11.81
N GLN A 75 -4.86 15.25 -12.57
CA GLN A 75 -4.97 13.82 -12.25
C GLN A 75 -3.59 13.29 -11.85
N GLU A 76 -3.54 12.51 -10.78
CA GLU A 76 -2.32 11.82 -10.37
C GLU A 76 -2.61 10.40 -9.88
N ALA A 77 -1.56 9.56 -9.83
CA ALA A 77 -1.68 8.23 -9.25
C ALA A 77 -1.91 8.35 -7.73
N ARG A 78 -2.81 7.53 -7.19
CA ARG A 78 -3.15 7.51 -5.75
C ARG A 78 -1.93 7.37 -4.86
N PHE A 79 -0.99 6.50 -5.23
CA PHE A 79 0.27 6.30 -4.54
C PHE A 79 1.41 6.24 -5.53
N SER A 80 2.43 7.04 -5.29
CA SER A 80 3.68 7.02 -6.04
C SER A 80 4.86 7.03 -5.08
N CYS A 81 5.96 6.43 -5.50
CA CYS A 81 7.19 6.38 -4.74
C CYS A 81 8.38 6.73 -5.63
N ASN A 82 9.11 7.76 -5.23
CA ASN A 82 10.35 8.19 -5.89
C ASN A 82 11.40 8.39 -4.78
N VAL A 83 12.11 7.32 -4.44
CA VAL A 83 13.08 7.32 -3.34
C VAL A 83 14.45 6.87 -3.81
N SER A 84 15.49 7.44 -3.24
CA SER A 84 16.87 7.00 -3.40
C SER A 84 17.35 6.34 -2.11
N ILE A 85 17.61 5.05 -2.16
CA ILE A 85 18.12 4.28 -1.02
C ILE A 85 19.65 4.34 -1.06
N GLN A 86 20.24 5.12 -0.16
CA GLN A 86 21.70 5.39 -0.18
C GLN A 86 22.48 4.66 0.92
N GLY A 87 21.79 4.02 1.85
CA GLY A 87 22.41 3.36 3.00
C GLY A 87 22.02 1.90 3.12
N SER A 88 22.84 1.15 3.87
CA SER A 88 22.45 -0.17 4.32
C SER A 88 21.43 -0.02 5.44
N SER A 89 20.18 -0.41 5.20
CA SER A 89 19.14 -0.51 6.21
C SER A 89 18.73 -1.97 6.40
N GLU A 90 18.13 -2.29 7.52
CA GLU A 90 17.53 -3.60 7.70
C GLU A 90 16.44 -3.82 6.63
N ALA A 91 16.54 -4.92 5.90
CA ALA A 91 15.62 -5.22 4.80
C ALA A 91 14.16 -5.22 5.25
N PHE A 92 13.87 -5.68 6.46
CA PHE A 92 12.53 -5.69 7.03
C PHE A 92 11.95 -4.27 7.20
N ASN A 93 12.74 -3.32 7.68
CA ASN A 93 12.30 -1.95 7.84
C ASN A 93 12.02 -1.30 6.49
N LEU A 94 12.92 -1.49 5.52
CA LEU A 94 12.73 -0.98 4.17
C LEU A 94 11.46 -1.53 3.50
N ILE A 95 11.20 -2.83 3.64
CA ILE A 95 10.00 -3.46 3.10
C ILE A 95 8.74 -2.86 3.74
N ASN A 96 8.74 -2.66 5.06
CA ASN A 96 7.60 -2.07 5.77
C ASN A 96 7.39 -0.59 5.40
N GLU A 97 8.46 0.18 5.26
CA GLU A 97 8.38 1.58 4.82
C GLU A 97 7.79 1.70 3.42
N LEU A 98 8.27 0.89 2.47
CA LEU A 98 7.74 0.88 1.10
C LEU A 98 6.29 0.38 1.03
N ALA A 99 5.94 -0.65 1.81
CA ALA A 99 4.56 -1.10 1.91
C ALA A 99 3.67 -0.01 2.54
N GLY A 100 4.19 0.72 3.54
CA GLY A 100 3.50 1.84 4.19
C GLY A 100 3.10 2.96 3.23
N VAL A 101 3.91 3.25 2.18
CA VAL A 101 3.58 4.24 1.14
C VAL A 101 2.23 3.97 0.48
N MET A 102 1.85 2.70 0.31
CA MET A 102 0.58 2.29 -0.29
C MET A 102 -0.42 1.76 0.73
N ARG A 103 -0.23 2.05 2.02
CA ARG A 103 -1.08 1.58 3.13
C ARG A 103 -1.23 0.07 3.15
N ALA A 104 -0.13 -0.65 2.88
CA ALA A 104 -0.09 -2.10 2.85
C ALA A 104 0.85 -2.65 3.94
N PHE A 105 0.62 -3.90 4.28
CA PHE A 105 1.45 -4.67 5.19
C PHE A 105 1.91 -5.95 4.51
N PRO A 106 3.22 -6.24 4.46
CA PRO A 106 3.71 -7.52 3.99
C PRO A 106 3.41 -8.59 5.04
N ILE A 107 2.82 -9.69 4.61
CA ILE A 107 2.47 -10.83 5.47
C ILE A 107 3.12 -12.08 4.89
N TRP A 108 3.86 -12.79 5.74
CA TRP A 108 4.35 -14.11 5.40
C TRP A 108 3.31 -15.17 5.80
N GLN A 109 2.66 -15.73 4.80
CA GLN A 109 1.61 -16.73 5.02
C GLN A 109 1.80 -17.95 4.11
N THR A 110 1.77 -19.15 4.69
CA THR A 110 1.88 -20.42 3.94
C THR A 110 3.09 -20.51 2.99
N GLY A 111 4.23 -19.92 3.40
CA GLY A 111 5.44 -19.89 2.56
C GLY A 111 5.46 -18.80 1.49
N THR A 112 4.44 -17.96 1.43
CA THR A 112 4.31 -16.91 0.42
C THR A 112 4.25 -15.52 1.06
N ILE A 113 4.90 -14.53 0.45
CA ILE A 113 4.81 -13.13 0.84
C ILE A 113 3.63 -12.50 0.13
N THR A 114 2.62 -12.13 0.91
CA THR A 114 1.39 -11.48 0.46
C THR A 114 1.35 -10.04 0.94
N LEU A 115 0.70 -9.16 0.20
CA LEU A 115 0.38 -7.79 0.63
C LEU A 115 -1.07 -7.71 1.10
N SER A 116 -1.26 -7.33 2.36
CA SER A 116 -2.57 -6.90 2.87
C SER A 116 -2.65 -5.39 2.79
N GLN A 117 -3.59 -4.86 2.03
CA GLN A 117 -3.74 -3.42 1.79
C GLN A 117 -5.00 -2.89 2.47
N ASP A 118 -4.84 -1.81 3.25
CA ASP A 118 -5.97 -1.07 3.83
C ASP A 118 -6.65 -0.23 2.74
N ARG A 119 -7.73 -0.77 2.19
CA ARG A 119 -8.54 -0.16 1.14
C ARG A 119 -10.00 -0.56 1.29
N PRO A 120 -10.95 0.24 0.79
CA PRO A 120 -12.34 -0.18 0.70
C PRO A 120 -12.47 -1.46 -0.12
N THR A 121 -13.11 -2.47 0.45
CA THR A 121 -13.41 -3.76 -0.19
C THR A 121 -14.83 -4.15 0.12
N ASP A 122 -15.41 -5.01 -0.71
CA ASP A 122 -16.72 -5.57 -0.43
C ASP A 122 -16.69 -6.40 0.87
N PRO A 123 -17.78 -6.42 1.65
CA PRO A 123 -17.86 -7.22 2.87
C PRO A 123 -17.62 -8.70 2.56
N SER A 124 -16.64 -9.31 3.24
CA SER A 124 -16.28 -10.71 3.04
C SER A 124 -17.16 -11.67 3.85
N TYR A 125 -17.81 -11.20 4.91
CA TYR A 125 -18.64 -12.02 5.78
C TYR A 125 -19.71 -11.20 6.50
N LEU A 126 -20.90 -11.81 6.68
CA LEU A 126 -22.00 -11.23 7.47
C LEU A 126 -22.11 -11.94 8.82
N PHE A 127 -21.87 -11.21 9.89
CA PHE A 127 -22.12 -11.68 11.25
C PHE A 127 -23.57 -11.37 11.65
N SER A 128 -24.28 -12.39 12.11
CA SER A 128 -25.67 -12.29 12.60
C SER A 128 -25.79 -13.06 13.92
N LEU A 129 -26.89 -12.85 14.63
CA LEU A 129 -27.13 -13.59 15.90
C LEU A 129 -27.17 -15.11 15.73
N SER A 130 -27.39 -15.60 14.50
CA SER A 130 -27.44 -17.04 14.21
C SER A 130 -26.06 -17.69 14.03
N ASN A 131 -25.02 -16.90 13.76
CA ASN A 131 -23.66 -17.41 13.48
C ASN A 131 -22.59 -16.89 14.44
N VAL A 132 -22.99 -16.27 15.54
CA VAL A 132 -22.11 -15.87 16.64
C VAL A 132 -22.40 -16.73 17.88
N THR A 133 -21.44 -16.77 18.80
CA THR A 133 -21.58 -17.52 20.07
C THR A 133 -22.68 -16.95 20.96
N GLU A 134 -23.16 -17.77 21.92
CA GLU A 134 -24.09 -17.32 22.96
C GLU A 134 -23.51 -16.09 23.70
N GLY A 135 -24.29 -15.00 23.77
CA GLY A 135 -23.83 -13.72 24.28
C GLY A 135 -23.84 -12.60 23.22
N GLY A 136 -23.89 -12.94 21.93
CA GLY A 136 -24.10 -12.00 20.83
C GLY A 136 -22.96 -10.99 20.66
N PHE A 137 -23.33 -9.75 20.35
CA PHE A 137 -22.41 -8.65 20.10
C PHE A 137 -22.25 -7.76 21.34
N SER A 138 -21.01 -7.39 21.65
CA SER A 138 -20.69 -6.37 22.65
C SER A 138 -20.35 -5.07 21.92
N TYR A 139 -20.96 -3.97 22.32
CA TYR A 139 -20.75 -2.64 21.71
C TYR A 139 -20.06 -1.72 22.71
N SER A 140 -18.97 -1.11 22.27
CA SER A 140 -18.30 -0.05 23.02
C SER A 140 -18.05 1.15 22.12
N GLY A 141 -18.22 2.36 22.65
CA GLY A 141 -17.96 3.60 21.92
C GLY A 141 -16.76 4.34 22.44
N SER A 142 -16.04 5.05 21.56
CA SER A 142 -15.04 6.03 21.96
C SER A 142 -15.70 7.34 22.43
N SER A 143 -15.04 8.05 23.37
CA SER A 143 -15.51 9.39 23.76
C SER A 143 -15.35 10.38 22.60
N LEU A 144 -16.19 11.42 22.56
CA LEU A 144 -16.08 12.50 21.56
C LEU A 144 -14.72 13.19 21.58
N ARG A 145 -14.06 13.24 22.75
CA ARG A 145 -12.71 13.83 22.90
C ARG A 145 -11.61 13.05 22.18
N GLN A 146 -11.85 11.79 21.86
CA GLN A 146 -10.89 10.93 21.13
C GLN A 146 -11.10 10.96 19.62
N ARG A 147 -12.13 11.66 19.16
CA ARG A 147 -12.43 11.77 17.74
C ARG A 147 -11.92 13.11 17.22
N HIS A 148 -11.16 13.06 16.15
CA HIS A 148 -10.67 14.26 15.47
C HIS A 148 -11.57 14.54 14.26
N SER A 149 -12.11 15.75 14.17
CA SER A 149 -12.91 16.20 13.03
C SER A 149 -12.11 17.06 12.05
N VAL A 150 -10.93 17.51 12.48
CA VAL A 150 -10.00 18.31 11.66
C VAL A 150 -8.60 17.75 11.87
N VAL A 151 -7.87 17.51 10.80
CA VAL A 151 -6.49 17.03 10.82
C VAL A 151 -5.64 17.93 9.91
N SER A 152 -4.55 18.46 10.44
CA SER A 152 -3.53 19.15 9.64
C SER A 152 -2.42 18.17 9.31
N VAL A 153 -2.16 17.99 8.01
CA VAL A 153 -1.12 17.11 7.50
C VAL A 153 0.02 17.95 6.95
N GLY A 154 1.21 17.81 7.54
CA GLY A 154 2.43 18.42 7.00
C GLY A 154 3.05 17.52 5.92
N TYR A 155 3.41 18.09 4.79
CA TYR A 155 4.10 17.40 3.72
C TYR A 155 5.22 18.26 3.15
N PHE A 156 6.23 17.59 2.56
CA PHE A 156 7.31 18.31 1.87
C PHE A 156 6.87 18.64 0.44
N ASN A 157 6.70 19.93 0.17
CA ASN A 157 6.36 20.40 -1.18
C ASN A 157 7.64 20.48 -2.02
N MET A 158 7.68 19.73 -3.12
CA MET A 158 8.82 19.66 -4.02
C MET A 158 9.05 20.95 -4.82
N ASP A 159 8.01 21.76 -5.05
CA ASP A 159 8.10 23.00 -5.81
C ASP A 159 8.65 24.14 -4.96
N SER A 160 8.10 24.33 -3.77
CA SER A 160 8.59 25.34 -2.80
C SER A 160 9.85 24.89 -2.06
N ARG A 161 10.12 23.58 -1.98
CA ARG A 161 11.17 22.94 -1.18
C ARG A 161 11.04 23.21 0.31
N GLU A 162 9.83 23.41 0.78
CA GLU A 162 9.49 23.68 2.17
C GLU A 162 8.42 22.69 2.66
N ILE A 163 8.17 22.71 3.97
CA ILE A 163 7.07 21.93 4.55
C ILE A 163 5.81 22.76 4.46
N ASP A 164 4.84 22.31 3.69
CA ASP A 164 3.50 22.87 3.61
C ASP A 164 2.52 22.05 4.44
N TYR A 165 1.39 22.67 4.80
CA TYR A 165 0.35 22.04 5.61
C TYR A 165 -0.97 22.08 4.89
N GLU A 166 -1.61 20.92 4.77
CA GLU A 166 -2.96 20.79 4.25
C GLU A 166 -3.91 20.43 5.40
N VAL A 167 -5.09 21.04 5.40
CA VAL A 167 -6.10 20.82 6.43
C VAL A 167 -7.25 20.00 5.84
N VAL A 168 -7.49 18.82 6.43
CA VAL A 168 -8.58 17.93 6.04
C VAL A 168 -9.66 17.98 7.11
N GLU A 169 -10.90 18.29 6.72
CA GLU A 169 -12.05 18.44 7.60
C GLU A 169 -13.12 17.39 7.31
N ASP A 170 -13.64 16.77 8.37
CA ASP A 170 -14.87 15.98 8.30
C ASP A 170 -16.09 16.88 8.59
N SER A 171 -16.66 17.42 7.51
CA SER A 171 -17.81 18.34 7.61
C SER A 171 -19.03 17.71 8.28
N VAL A 172 -19.20 16.38 8.18
CA VAL A 172 -20.32 15.65 8.82
C VAL A 172 -20.08 15.54 10.33
N ALA A 173 -18.83 15.30 10.76
CA ALA A 173 -18.49 15.28 12.17
C ALA A 173 -18.60 16.67 12.79
N ILE A 174 -18.13 17.73 12.08
CA ILE A 174 -18.21 19.12 12.52
C ILE A 174 -19.67 19.56 12.71
N ALA A 175 -20.55 19.20 11.80
CA ALA A 175 -21.98 19.56 11.87
C ALA A 175 -22.73 18.88 13.03
N LYS A 176 -22.14 17.86 13.68
CA LYS A 176 -22.73 17.14 14.81
C LYS A 176 -22.18 17.59 16.18
N LEU A 177 -21.22 18.51 16.19
CA LEU A 177 -20.63 19.12 17.39
C LEU A 177 -21.41 20.37 17.80
#